data_1691a85a8abb7badc2ce9fca14d98b54
#
_entry.id   1691a85a8abb7badc2ce9fca14d98b54
#
_cell.length_a   1.000
_cell.length_b   1.000
_cell.length_c   1.000
_cell.angle_alpha   90.00
_cell.angle_beta   90.00
_cell.angle_gamma   90.00
#
_symmetry.space_group_name_H-M   'P 1'
#
loop_
_entity.id
_entity.type
_entity.pdbx_description
1 polymer ?
#
loop_
_entity_poly.entity_id
_entity_poly.type
_entity_poly.pdbx_seq_one_letter_code
_entity_poly.pdbx_strand_id
1 'polypeptide(L)'
;MPSRERPESGAHPILIDVGEAASALPRALTPMRPRLARRAFNSPEYIFELKWDGIRALASRDATGLRVTDRGGGDLLPAVPELRDLRLPEGMVLDGEIVVCDSRGRPSYDLLAGRLGPKAAKRGRGPIFVAFDMLYADSRPLISRPLAERRARLLGAGLGSRILAVPEHLDDDGEPFLDVVAEYGLEGIVAKRRDGRYVPGTRTADWLKCHVTPRADVVVGGLVIDDHRGARTLLCGLRGEDGAIVFAGDAYVPPFLGEWLDVATHGFAADASCFATPVAVRDGLRFLRPRLVAIVEHAGLENGELRDARFRGLRLDGNLDDCRRDEPVEVPSYPPHTASDRPRLIVLNSLPFPVS
;
A
#
# COMPACT_ATOMS: atom_id res chain seq x y z
N MET A 1 -37.51 -49.50 -45.63
CA MET A 1 -37.76 -48.16 -45.00
C MET A 1 -37.02 -48.15 -43.70
N PRO A 2 -35.89 -47.45 -43.55
CA PRO A 2 -35.19 -47.37 -42.28
C PRO A 2 -35.72 -46.20 -41.43
N SER A 3 -35.96 -46.49 -40.17
CA SER A 3 -36.42 -45.60 -39.10
C SER A 3 -35.38 -44.51 -38.83
N ARG A 4 -35.85 -43.25 -38.81
CA ARG A 4 -35.05 -42.08 -38.38
C ARG A 4 -35.01 -42.01 -36.86
N GLU A 5 -33.85 -42.26 -36.28
CA GLU A 5 -33.52 -41.89 -34.91
C GLU A 5 -33.41 -40.36 -34.80
N ARG A 6 -34.10 -39.78 -33.80
CA ARG A 6 -33.96 -38.39 -33.42
C ARG A 6 -32.71 -38.25 -32.53
N PRO A 7 -31.90 -37.22 -32.68
CA PRO A 7 -30.84 -36.96 -31.72
C PRO A 7 -31.41 -36.49 -30.41
N GLU A 8 -31.04 -37.13 -29.31
CA GLU A 8 -31.32 -36.68 -27.94
C GLU A 8 -30.65 -35.32 -27.69
N SER A 9 -31.45 -34.34 -27.35
CA SER A 9 -31.03 -33.02 -26.90
C SER A 9 -30.39 -33.21 -25.53
N GLY A 10 -29.08 -33.26 -25.45
CA GLY A 10 -28.33 -33.17 -24.24
C GLY A 10 -28.51 -31.79 -23.61
N ALA A 11 -29.41 -31.66 -22.68
CA ALA A 11 -29.50 -30.50 -21.82
C ALA A 11 -28.22 -30.43 -20.96
N HIS A 12 -27.29 -29.55 -21.33
CA HIS A 12 -26.22 -29.19 -20.41
C HIS A 12 -26.85 -28.59 -19.14
N PRO A 13 -26.51 -29.06 -17.95
CA PRO A 13 -26.99 -28.45 -16.73
C PRO A 13 -26.47 -27.00 -16.70
N ILE A 14 -27.38 -26.05 -16.70
CA ILE A 14 -27.08 -24.66 -16.38
C ILE A 14 -26.61 -24.69 -14.93
N LEU A 15 -25.30 -24.60 -14.72
CA LEU A 15 -24.72 -24.29 -13.39
C LEU A 15 -25.23 -22.90 -13.01
N ILE A 16 -26.36 -22.86 -12.29
CA ILE A 16 -26.78 -21.66 -11.61
C ILE A 16 -25.72 -21.42 -10.54
N ASP A 17 -24.86 -20.41 -10.75
CA ASP A 17 -23.98 -19.89 -9.70
C ASP A 17 -24.90 -19.36 -8.60
N VAL A 18 -25.14 -20.19 -7.58
CA VAL A 18 -25.80 -19.80 -6.34
C VAL A 18 -24.80 -18.92 -5.59
N GLY A 19 -24.58 -17.68 -6.11
CA GLY A 19 -23.72 -16.70 -5.49
C GLY A 19 -24.08 -16.53 -4.01
N GLU A 20 -23.06 -16.26 -3.20
CA GLU A 20 -23.24 -15.96 -1.78
C GLU A 20 -24.37 -14.93 -1.61
N ALA A 21 -25.27 -15.16 -0.64
CA ALA A 21 -26.42 -14.30 -0.41
C ALA A 21 -25.96 -12.85 -0.13
N ALA A 22 -26.74 -11.86 -0.61
CA ALA A 22 -26.48 -10.46 -0.28
C ALA A 22 -26.52 -10.28 1.24
N SER A 23 -25.49 -9.62 1.78
CA SER A 23 -25.33 -9.37 3.21
C SER A 23 -25.04 -7.89 3.45
N ALA A 24 -25.29 -7.42 4.69
CA ALA A 24 -24.85 -6.08 5.06
C ALA A 24 -23.33 -5.95 4.90
N LEU A 25 -22.87 -4.82 4.33
CA LEU A 25 -21.45 -4.58 4.18
C LEU A 25 -20.76 -4.55 5.55
N PRO A 26 -19.57 -5.16 5.69
CA PRO A 26 -18.83 -5.15 6.94
C PRO A 26 -18.44 -3.71 7.31
N ARG A 27 -18.64 -3.35 8.59
CA ARG A 27 -18.25 -2.04 9.11
C ARG A 27 -16.77 -1.98 9.51
N ALA A 28 -16.20 -3.13 9.86
CA ALA A 28 -14.81 -3.28 10.23
C ALA A 28 -14.17 -4.36 9.35
N LEU A 29 -13.51 -3.94 8.29
CA LEU A 29 -12.74 -4.81 7.41
C LEU A 29 -11.29 -4.32 7.41
N THR A 30 -10.37 -5.17 7.83
CA THR A 30 -8.94 -4.85 7.80
C THR A 30 -8.35 -5.34 6.48
N PRO A 31 -7.63 -4.51 5.71
CA PRO A 31 -7.04 -4.93 4.45
C PRO A 31 -6.02 -6.08 4.61
N MET A 32 -6.01 -6.97 3.61
CA MET A 32 -4.94 -7.95 3.42
C MET A 32 -3.65 -7.24 3.04
N ARG A 33 -2.49 -7.74 3.51
CA ARG A 33 -1.19 -7.09 3.38
C ARG A 33 -0.17 -7.96 2.65
N PRO A 34 0.70 -7.36 1.80
CA PRO A 34 1.78 -8.10 1.15
C PRO A 34 2.91 -8.45 2.13
N ARG A 35 3.63 -9.55 1.84
CA ARG A 35 4.95 -9.82 2.37
C ARG A 35 6.03 -9.18 1.47
N LEU A 36 7.25 -9.09 1.97
CA LEU A 36 8.40 -8.64 1.18
C LEU A 36 8.91 -9.81 0.32
N ALA A 37 9.08 -9.60 -0.99
CA ALA A 37 9.86 -10.51 -1.81
C ALA A 37 11.35 -10.20 -1.68
N ARG A 38 12.21 -11.21 -1.72
CA ARG A 38 13.67 -11.02 -1.67
C ARG A 38 14.17 -10.21 -2.86
N ARG A 39 13.59 -10.44 -4.04
CA ARG A 39 13.87 -9.77 -5.32
C ARG A 39 12.62 -9.78 -6.19
N ALA A 40 12.63 -9.00 -7.26
CA ALA A 40 11.63 -9.17 -8.32
C ALA A 40 11.76 -10.55 -8.98
N PHE A 41 10.70 -11.01 -9.58
CA PHE A 41 10.65 -12.32 -10.23
C PHE A 41 9.63 -12.30 -11.38
N ASN A 42 9.74 -13.26 -12.29
CA ASN A 42 8.77 -13.50 -13.34
C ASN A 42 8.00 -14.79 -13.04
N SER A 43 6.68 -14.77 -13.18
CA SER A 43 5.88 -15.96 -12.91
C SER A 43 4.48 -15.88 -13.54
N PRO A 44 4.03 -16.93 -14.26
CA PRO A 44 2.68 -17.00 -14.83
C PRO A 44 1.57 -17.13 -13.78
N GLU A 45 1.93 -17.42 -12.52
CA GLU A 45 0.97 -17.50 -11.42
C GLU A 45 0.58 -16.13 -10.84
N TYR A 46 1.31 -15.07 -11.23
CA TYR A 46 1.14 -13.74 -10.66
C TYR A 46 0.75 -12.70 -11.71
N ILE A 47 0.04 -11.69 -11.26
CA ILE A 47 -0.06 -10.39 -11.92
C ILE A 47 0.81 -9.39 -11.16
N PHE A 48 1.32 -8.38 -11.85
CA PHE A 48 2.19 -7.36 -11.28
C PHE A 48 1.54 -5.99 -11.47
N GLU A 49 1.41 -5.25 -10.38
CA GLU A 49 0.82 -3.92 -10.34
C GLU A 49 1.83 -2.92 -9.78
N LEU A 50 1.64 -1.62 -10.09
CA LEU A 50 2.41 -0.57 -9.45
C LEU A 50 2.19 -0.61 -7.93
N LYS A 51 3.26 -0.45 -7.17
CA LYS A 51 3.15 -0.14 -5.75
C LYS A 51 2.94 1.35 -5.57
N TRP A 52 1.72 1.70 -5.19
CA TRP A 52 1.30 3.08 -4.98
C TRP A 52 1.90 3.64 -3.69
N ASP A 53 2.48 4.85 -3.77
CA ASP A 53 3.08 5.54 -2.63
C ASP A 53 2.05 6.48 -1.99
N GLY A 54 1.21 5.93 -1.11
CA GLY A 54 0.07 6.64 -0.53
C GLY A 54 -0.39 6.07 0.81
N ILE A 55 -1.68 6.24 1.10
CA ILE A 55 -2.35 5.67 2.28
C ILE A 55 -3.33 4.61 1.84
N ARG A 56 -3.16 3.38 2.35
CA ARG A 56 -4.09 2.29 2.11
C ARG A 56 -5.47 2.62 2.65
N ALA A 57 -6.49 2.42 1.80
CA ALA A 57 -7.86 2.69 2.19
C ALA A 57 -8.86 1.68 1.61
N LEU A 58 -9.93 1.44 2.35
CA LEU A 58 -11.12 0.76 1.88
C LEU A 58 -12.20 1.80 1.61
N ALA A 59 -12.71 1.84 0.39
CA ALA A 59 -13.86 2.66 0.03
C ALA A 59 -15.11 1.77 -0.07
N SER A 60 -16.16 2.08 0.67
CA SER A 60 -17.41 1.33 0.68
C SER A 60 -18.62 2.24 0.60
N ARG A 61 -19.68 1.77 -0.05
CA ARG A 61 -20.97 2.46 -0.13
C ARG A 61 -22.11 1.50 0.17
N ASP A 62 -22.92 1.86 1.14
CA ASP A 62 -24.19 1.21 1.48
C ASP A 62 -25.33 2.26 1.55
N ALA A 63 -26.51 1.85 1.98
CA ALA A 63 -27.67 2.73 2.16
C ALA A 63 -27.41 3.89 3.14
N THR A 64 -26.40 3.78 4.03
CA THR A 64 -26.01 4.86 4.98
C THR A 64 -25.07 5.87 4.35
N GLY A 65 -24.49 5.57 3.18
CA GLY A 65 -23.62 6.46 2.44
C GLY A 65 -22.23 5.91 2.15
N LEU A 66 -21.34 6.79 1.74
CA LEU A 66 -19.93 6.51 1.45
C LEU A 66 -19.11 6.51 2.75
N ARG A 67 -18.24 5.51 2.88
CA ARG A 67 -17.18 5.45 3.91
C ARG A 67 -15.84 5.22 3.21
N VAL A 68 -14.82 5.90 3.69
CA VAL A 68 -13.42 5.67 3.29
C VAL A 68 -12.60 5.52 4.57
N THR A 69 -12.11 4.31 4.80
CA THR A 69 -11.41 3.98 6.05
C THR A 69 -9.97 3.57 5.79
N ASP A 70 -9.08 3.93 6.70
CA ASP A 70 -7.71 3.44 6.69
C ASP A 70 -7.63 1.95 7.09
N ARG A 71 -6.42 1.38 7.10
CA ARG A 71 -6.20 -0.02 7.48
C ARG A 71 -6.53 -0.34 8.95
N GLY A 72 -6.61 0.67 9.81
CA GLY A 72 -7.01 0.56 11.22
C GLY A 72 -8.52 0.75 11.43
N GLY A 73 -9.27 1.10 10.38
CA GLY A 73 -10.70 1.40 10.43
C GLY A 73 -11.03 2.86 10.73
N GLY A 74 -10.02 3.74 10.80
CA GLY A 74 -10.19 5.19 10.98
C GLY A 74 -10.84 5.84 9.76
N ASP A 75 -11.79 6.78 9.97
CA ASP A 75 -12.42 7.54 8.89
C ASP A 75 -11.44 8.55 8.28
N LEU A 76 -11.21 8.44 6.98
CA LEU A 76 -10.32 9.32 6.22
C LEU A 76 -11.03 10.51 5.60
N LEU A 77 -12.37 10.52 5.51
CA LEU A 77 -13.12 11.61 4.86
C LEU A 77 -12.94 13.00 5.53
N PRO A 78 -12.74 13.11 6.85
CA PRO A 78 -12.39 14.40 7.46
C PRO A 78 -11.04 14.93 7.00
N ALA A 79 -10.05 14.05 6.83
CA ALA A 79 -8.69 14.40 6.43
C ALA A 79 -8.56 14.61 4.91
N VAL A 80 -9.36 13.87 4.11
CA VAL A 80 -9.35 13.90 2.64
C VAL A 80 -10.77 14.18 2.12
N PRO A 81 -11.34 15.37 2.36
CA PRO A 81 -12.75 15.68 2.09
C PRO A 81 -13.11 15.63 0.60
N GLU A 82 -12.14 15.75 -0.30
CA GLU A 82 -12.34 15.64 -1.75
C GLU A 82 -12.87 14.26 -2.15
N LEU A 83 -12.59 13.20 -1.38
CA LEU A 83 -13.10 11.86 -1.66
C LEU A 83 -14.59 11.69 -1.33
N ARG A 84 -15.27 12.68 -0.75
CA ARG A 84 -16.74 12.67 -0.60
C ARG A 84 -17.46 12.65 -1.94
N ASP A 85 -16.80 13.10 -3.00
CA ASP A 85 -17.32 13.07 -4.36
C ASP A 85 -17.11 11.71 -5.06
N LEU A 86 -16.52 10.73 -4.37
CA LEU A 86 -16.32 9.38 -4.90
C LEU A 86 -17.69 8.71 -5.16
N ARG A 87 -17.90 8.31 -6.41
CA ARG A 87 -19.16 7.68 -6.85
C ARG A 87 -18.95 6.17 -6.95
N LEU A 88 -19.47 5.44 -5.98
CA LEU A 88 -19.51 3.99 -5.98
C LEU A 88 -20.96 3.51 -6.05
N PRO A 89 -21.25 2.42 -6.76
CA PRO A 89 -22.52 1.70 -6.61
C PRO A 89 -22.77 1.27 -5.17
N GLU A 90 -24.02 1.22 -4.76
CA GLU A 90 -24.41 0.68 -3.46
C GLU A 90 -24.06 -0.82 -3.37
N GLY A 91 -23.68 -1.27 -2.19
CA GLY A 91 -23.26 -2.67 -1.98
C GLY A 91 -21.82 -2.98 -2.42
N MET A 92 -21.00 -1.96 -2.71
CA MET A 92 -19.61 -2.13 -3.16
C MET A 92 -18.60 -1.84 -2.06
N VAL A 93 -17.54 -2.65 -2.02
CA VAL A 93 -16.33 -2.39 -1.22
C VAL A 93 -15.11 -2.56 -2.13
N LEU A 94 -14.32 -1.51 -2.24
CA LEU A 94 -13.06 -1.47 -2.97
C LEU A 94 -11.90 -1.38 -2.00
N ASP A 95 -10.82 -2.09 -2.34
CA ASP A 95 -9.53 -1.97 -1.69
C ASP A 95 -8.60 -1.16 -2.60
N GLY A 96 -7.94 -0.17 -2.02
CA GLY A 96 -7.17 0.77 -2.81
C GLY A 96 -6.15 1.57 -2.02
N GLU A 97 -5.59 2.55 -2.69
CA GLU A 97 -4.63 3.50 -2.12
C GLU A 97 -5.09 4.93 -2.42
N ILE A 98 -5.02 5.81 -1.42
CA ILE A 98 -5.19 7.24 -1.62
C ILE A 98 -3.83 7.82 -1.95
N VAL A 99 -3.70 8.45 -3.11
CA VAL A 99 -2.45 9.04 -3.58
C VAL A 99 -2.60 10.51 -3.94
N VAL A 100 -1.51 11.26 -3.81
CA VAL A 100 -1.35 12.59 -4.40
C VAL A 100 -0.17 12.52 -5.35
N CYS A 101 -0.34 13.04 -6.56
CA CYS A 101 0.71 13.00 -7.56
C CYS A 101 1.46 14.33 -7.69
N ASP A 102 2.75 14.24 -7.98
CA ASP A 102 3.60 15.39 -8.32
C ASP A 102 3.23 15.98 -9.70
N SER A 103 3.97 17.00 -10.14
CA SER A 103 3.78 17.64 -11.45
C SER A 103 4.01 16.69 -12.64
N ARG A 104 4.79 15.62 -12.42
CA ARG A 104 5.06 14.58 -13.43
C ARG A 104 4.08 13.42 -13.39
N GLY A 105 3.05 13.48 -12.53
CA GLY A 105 2.05 12.42 -12.38
C GLY A 105 2.47 11.26 -11.46
N ARG A 106 3.64 11.34 -10.81
CA ARG A 106 4.14 10.28 -9.94
C ARG A 106 3.51 10.37 -8.54
N PRO A 107 3.02 9.27 -7.98
CA PRO A 107 2.57 9.23 -6.59
C PRO A 107 3.68 9.67 -5.65
N SER A 108 3.33 10.44 -4.62
CA SER A 108 4.26 10.92 -3.61
C SER A 108 3.60 10.96 -2.24
N TYR A 109 4.10 10.13 -1.35
CA TYR A 109 3.67 10.12 0.04
C TYR A 109 3.94 11.46 0.74
N ASP A 110 5.08 12.11 0.42
CA ASP A 110 5.45 13.41 1.00
C ASP A 110 4.40 14.49 0.70
N LEU A 111 3.88 14.52 -0.54
CA LEU A 111 2.81 15.44 -0.93
C LEU A 111 1.50 15.13 -0.22
N LEU A 112 1.17 13.86 -0.07
CA LEU A 112 -0.02 13.43 0.66
C LEU A 112 0.10 13.77 2.14
N ALA A 113 1.22 13.44 2.79
CA ALA A 113 1.49 13.74 4.19
C ALA A 113 1.46 15.26 4.46
N GLY A 114 2.02 16.05 3.56
CA GLY A 114 1.98 17.52 3.63
C GLY A 114 0.55 18.09 3.56
N ARG A 115 -0.38 17.42 2.86
CA ARG A 115 -1.80 17.81 2.83
C ARG A 115 -2.56 17.48 4.11
N LEU A 116 -2.14 16.45 4.81
CA LEU A 116 -2.83 15.92 5.99
C LEU A 116 -2.26 16.49 7.30
N GLY A 117 -1.13 17.21 7.22
CA GLY A 117 -0.46 17.79 8.37
C GLY A 117 -1.18 19.02 8.95
N PRO A 118 -0.79 19.47 10.16
CA PRO A 118 -1.42 20.60 10.87
C PRO A 118 -1.40 21.94 10.12
N LYS A 119 -0.44 22.12 9.20
CA LYS A 119 -0.31 23.28 8.29
C LYS A 119 -0.71 22.93 6.86
N ALA A 120 -1.70 22.05 6.70
CA ALA A 120 -2.12 21.49 5.41
C ALA A 120 -2.30 22.57 4.35
N ALA A 121 -1.40 22.61 3.37
CA ALA A 121 -1.54 23.42 2.18
C ALA A 121 -2.23 22.60 1.10
N LYS A 122 -3.49 22.91 0.81
CA LYS A 122 -4.25 22.33 -0.33
C LYS A 122 -3.73 22.86 -1.67
N ARG A 123 -2.39 22.80 -1.86
CA ARG A 123 -1.73 23.20 -3.11
C ARG A 123 -1.51 21.99 -3.99
N GLY A 124 -1.57 22.19 -5.29
CA GLY A 124 -1.34 21.14 -6.27
C GLY A 124 -2.56 20.29 -6.61
N ARG A 125 -2.32 19.11 -7.15
CA ARG A 125 -3.37 18.17 -7.56
C ARG A 125 -4.07 17.57 -6.34
N GLY A 126 -5.38 17.32 -6.46
CA GLY A 126 -6.17 16.67 -5.42
C GLY A 126 -5.79 15.20 -5.22
N PRO A 127 -6.21 14.59 -4.11
CA PRO A 127 -6.05 13.17 -3.87
C PRO A 127 -6.92 12.35 -4.83
N ILE A 128 -6.44 11.16 -5.18
CA ILE A 128 -7.11 10.18 -6.02
C ILE A 128 -7.17 8.86 -5.24
N PHE A 129 -8.29 8.19 -5.30
CA PHE A 129 -8.43 6.81 -4.85
C PHE A 129 -8.09 5.86 -6.00
N VAL A 130 -7.03 5.08 -5.85
CA VAL A 130 -6.60 4.07 -6.82
C VAL A 130 -7.11 2.72 -6.35
N ALA A 131 -8.12 2.19 -7.00
CA ALA A 131 -8.73 0.91 -6.66
C ALA A 131 -8.01 -0.24 -7.37
N PHE A 132 -7.52 -1.22 -6.64
CA PHE A 132 -6.81 -2.38 -7.20
C PHE A 132 -7.43 -3.73 -6.80
N ASP A 133 -8.47 -3.77 -5.97
CA ASP A 133 -9.24 -4.99 -5.69
C ASP A 133 -10.70 -4.63 -5.39
N MET A 134 -11.62 -5.56 -5.68
CA MET A 134 -13.04 -5.46 -5.36
C MET A 134 -13.42 -6.59 -4.40
N LEU A 135 -13.86 -6.22 -3.20
CA LEU A 135 -14.13 -7.16 -2.12
C LEU A 135 -15.61 -7.51 -1.99
N TYR A 136 -16.48 -6.58 -2.37
CA TYR A 136 -17.94 -6.75 -2.42
C TYR A 136 -18.51 -6.07 -3.66
N ALA A 137 -19.50 -6.70 -4.27
CA ALA A 137 -20.33 -6.13 -5.34
C ALA A 137 -21.79 -6.53 -5.06
N ASP A 138 -22.74 -5.58 -5.25
CA ASP A 138 -24.17 -5.81 -5.01
C ASP A 138 -24.45 -6.43 -3.62
N SER A 139 -23.70 -5.99 -2.59
CA SER A 139 -23.73 -6.52 -1.22
C SER A 139 -23.34 -8.01 -1.10
N ARG A 140 -22.72 -8.59 -2.13
CA ARG A 140 -22.22 -9.97 -2.11
C ARG A 140 -20.72 -9.99 -1.94
N PRO A 141 -20.17 -10.82 -1.05
CA PRO A 141 -18.73 -10.95 -0.85
C PRO A 141 -18.05 -11.59 -2.07
N LEU A 142 -16.90 -11.05 -2.43
CA LEU A 142 -16.01 -11.59 -3.45
C LEU A 142 -14.69 -12.11 -2.84
N ILE A 143 -14.51 -11.95 -1.55
CA ILE A 143 -13.25 -12.28 -0.85
C ILE A 143 -12.83 -13.74 -0.99
N SER A 144 -13.80 -14.65 -1.12
CA SER A 144 -13.57 -16.09 -1.35
C SER A 144 -13.21 -16.43 -2.80
N ARG A 145 -13.40 -15.49 -3.75
CA ARG A 145 -13.10 -15.70 -5.16
C ARG A 145 -11.62 -15.47 -5.45
N PRO A 146 -11.07 -16.14 -6.49
CA PRO A 146 -9.73 -15.87 -6.98
C PRO A 146 -9.53 -14.39 -7.34
N LEU A 147 -8.30 -13.88 -7.17
CA LEU A 147 -7.96 -12.49 -7.55
C LEU A 147 -8.32 -12.18 -9.00
N ALA A 148 -8.06 -13.13 -9.93
CA ALA A 148 -8.37 -12.95 -11.34
C ALA A 148 -9.85 -12.61 -11.58
N GLU A 149 -10.79 -13.26 -10.87
CA GLU A 149 -12.21 -12.96 -10.95
C GLU A 149 -12.55 -11.59 -10.36
N ARG A 150 -11.96 -11.26 -9.19
CA ARG A 150 -12.17 -9.97 -8.52
C ARG A 150 -11.68 -8.81 -9.38
N ARG A 151 -10.50 -8.98 -10.00
CA ARG A 151 -9.91 -8.00 -10.93
C ARG A 151 -10.75 -7.83 -12.20
N ALA A 152 -11.22 -8.92 -12.80
CA ALA A 152 -12.10 -8.87 -13.97
C ALA A 152 -13.39 -8.10 -13.66
N ARG A 153 -14.00 -8.32 -12.48
CA ARG A 153 -15.18 -7.58 -12.04
C ARG A 153 -14.87 -6.09 -11.79
N LEU A 154 -13.74 -5.77 -11.18
CA LEU A 154 -13.29 -4.39 -10.95
C LEU A 154 -13.13 -3.64 -12.28
N LEU A 155 -12.41 -4.23 -13.23
CA LEU A 155 -12.20 -3.65 -14.56
C LEU A 155 -13.51 -3.51 -15.34
N GLY A 156 -14.39 -4.52 -15.26
CA GLY A 156 -15.69 -4.53 -15.94
C GLY A 156 -16.75 -3.60 -15.31
N ALA A 157 -16.51 -3.09 -14.11
CA ALA A 157 -17.46 -2.23 -13.41
C ALA A 157 -17.55 -0.80 -13.98
N GLY A 158 -16.71 -0.44 -14.95
CA GLY A 158 -16.71 0.88 -15.58
C GLY A 158 -16.42 2.03 -14.60
N LEU A 159 -15.74 1.74 -13.50
CA LEU A 159 -15.38 2.72 -12.50
C LEU A 159 -14.20 3.56 -13.03
N GLY A 160 -14.39 4.84 -13.06
CA GLY A 160 -13.35 5.77 -13.46
C GLY A 160 -13.84 7.20 -13.34
N SER A 161 -13.08 8.07 -12.76
CA SER A 161 -13.41 9.48 -12.62
C SER A 161 -12.13 10.29 -12.35
N ARG A 162 -12.27 11.60 -12.16
CA ARG A 162 -11.13 12.47 -11.80
C ARG A 162 -10.52 12.14 -10.44
N ILE A 163 -11.22 11.39 -9.57
CA ILE A 163 -10.81 11.04 -8.21
C ILE A 163 -10.81 9.52 -7.93
N LEU A 164 -11.13 8.71 -8.96
CA LEU A 164 -11.08 7.25 -8.88
C LEU A 164 -10.38 6.70 -10.11
N ALA A 165 -9.30 5.99 -9.92
CA ALA A 165 -8.59 5.27 -10.96
C ALA A 165 -8.61 3.76 -10.69
N VAL A 166 -8.71 2.96 -11.76
CA VAL A 166 -8.51 1.50 -11.72
C VAL A 166 -7.29 1.21 -12.61
N PRO A 167 -6.12 0.91 -12.02
CA PRO A 167 -4.90 0.73 -12.79
C PRO A 167 -4.90 -0.60 -13.56
N GLU A 168 -4.14 -0.66 -14.63
CA GLU A 168 -3.80 -1.90 -15.32
C GLU A 168 -2.81 -2.74 -14.49
N HIS A 169 -2.56 -3.96 -14.94
CA HIS A 169 -1.53 -4.85 -14.42
C HIS A 169 -0.73 -5.49 -15.57
N LEU A 170 0.48 -5.92 -15.26
CA LEU A 170 1.29 -6.72 -16.17
C LEU A 170 1.16 -8.19 -15.78
N ASP A 171 1.05 -9.05 -16.78
CA ASP A 171 1.11 -10.49 -16.62
C ASP A 171 2.56 -10.95 -16.65
N ASP A 172 2.89 -11.93 -15.80
CA ASP A 172 4.05 -12.83 -15.89
C ASP A 172 5.43 -12.18 -15.64
N ASP A 173 5.71 -10.98 -16.16
CA ASP A 173 7.06 -10.37 -16.24
C ASP A 173 7.31 -9.27 -15.19
N GLY A 174 7.54 -9.66 -13.95
CA GLY A 174 7.77 -8.71 -12.86
C GLY A 174 9.16 -8.06 -12.84
N GLU A 175 10.22 -8.77 -13.27
CA GLU A 175 11.58 -8.20 -13.33
C GLU A 175 11.67 -7.03 -14.31
N PRO A 176 11.31 -7.16 -15.61
CA PRO A 176 11.30 -6.04 -16.54
C PRO A 176 10.35 -4.91 -16.11
N PHE A 177 9.26 -5.26 -15.41
CA PHE A 177 8.33 -4.24 -14.91
C PHE A 177 8.96 -3.40 -13.80
N LEU A 178 9.68 -4.03 -12.85
CA LEU A 178 10.40 -3.30 -11.79
C LEU A 178 11.48 -2.38 -12.36
N ASP A 179 12.20 -2.81 -13.43
CA ASP A 179 13.21 -1.98 -14.09
C ASP A 179 12.59 -0.70 -14.67
N VAL A 180 11.47 -0.83 -15.37
CA VAL A 180 10.73 0.33 -15.89
C VAL A 180 10.21 1.21 -14.76
N VAL A 181 9.65 0.62 -13.70
CA VAL A 181 9.16 1.35 -12.51
C VAL A 181 10.29 2.17 -11.88
N ALA A 182 11.52 1.62 -11.84
CA ALA A 182 12.70 2.33 -11.36
C ALA A 182 13.09 3.51 -12.27
N GLU A 183 13.04 3.35 -13.60
CA GLU A 183 13.30 4.43 -14.55
C GLU A 183 12.34 5.62 -14.36
N TYR A 184 11.08 5.34 -14.06
CA TYR A 184 10.08 6.40 -13.77
C TYR A 184 10.17 6.97 -12.35
N GLY A 185 11.10 6.47 -11.52
CA GLY A 185 11.30 6.93 -10.14
C GLY A 185 10.11 6.61 -9.23
N LEU A 186 9.44 5.48 -9.47
CA LEU A 186 8.32 4.99 -8.67
C LEU A 186 8.80 4.06 -7.56
N GLU A 187 7.94 3.74 -6.60
CA GLU A 187 8.29 3.04 -5.36
C GLU A 187 8.68 1.56 -5.60
N GLY A 188 7.96 0.89 -6.50
CA GLY A 188 8.10 -0.54 -6.71
C GLY A 188 6.86 -1.17 -7.33
N ILE A 189 6.75 -2.49 -7.19
CA ILE A 189 5.63 -3.28 -7.69
C ILE A 189 5.04 -4.17 -6.59
N VAL A 190 3.80 -4.62 -6.80
CA VAL A 190 3.16 -5.66 -5.99
C VAL A 190 2.78 -6.81 -6.91
N ALA A 191 3.40 -7.97 -6.68
CA ALA A 191 3.00 -9.22 -7.29
C ALA A 191 1.82 -9.79 -6.52
N LYS A 192 0.75 -10.19 -7.23
CA LYS A 192 -0.46 -10.75 -6.63
C LYS A 192 -0.79 -12.07 -7.32
N ARG A 193 -0.96 -13.13 -6.52
CA ARG A 193 -1.27 -14.46 -7.01
C ARG A 193 -2.66 -14.50 -7.64
N ARG A 194 -2.77 -15.00 -8.88
CA ARG A 194 -4.02 -14.97 -9.67
C ARG A 194 -5.17 -15.74 -9.03
N ASP A 195 -4.86 -16.91 -8.45
CA ASP A 195 -5.82 -17.78 -7.76
C ASP A 195 -5.97 -17.46 -6.26
N GLY A 196 -5.19 -16.46 -5.77
CA GLY A 196 -5.19 -16.06 -4.37
C GLY A 196 -6.54 -15.50 -3.91
N ARG A 197 -7.00 -15.97 -2.74
CA ARG A 197 -8.18 -15.41 -2.07
C ARG A 197 -7.79 -14.16 -1.29
N TYR A 198 -8.78 -13.34 -1.01
CA TYR A 198 -8.56 -12.20 -0.13
C TYR A 198 -8.81 -12.61 1.32
N VAL A 199 -7.79 -12.54 2.17
CA VAL A 199 -7.87 -12.93 3.58
C VAL A 199 -7.70 -11.67 4.45
N PRO A 200 -8.81 -11.06 4.90
CA PRO A 200 -8.77 -9.81 5.66
C PRO A 200 -7.85 -9.88 6.88
N GLY A 201 -7.12 -8.80 7.15
CA GLY A 201 -6.26 -8.65 8.34
C GLY A 201 -4.97 -9.46 8.31
N THR A 202 -4.75 -10.31 7.32
CA THR A 202 -3.56 -11.16 7.26
C THR A 202 -2.44 -10.54 6.42
N ARG A 203 -1.21 -10.98 6.69
CA ARG A 203 -0.05 -10.76 5.83
C ARG A 203 0.28 -12.09 5.16
N THR A 204 0.16 -12.16 3.86
CA THR A 204 0.25 -13.42 3.10
C THR A 204 1.26 -13.34 1.96
N ALA A 205 1.80 -14.49 1.56
CA ALA A 205 2.66 -14.60 0.39
C ALA A 205 1.90 -14.58 -0.95
N ASP A 206 0.56 -14.61 -0.94
CA ASP A 206 -0.22 -14.40 -2.16
C ASP A 206 -0.06 -12.98 -2.71
N TRP A 207 0.33 -12.04 -1.85
CA TRP A 207 0.74 -10.69 -2.25
C TRP A 207 2.17 -10.45 -1.82
N LEU A 208 3.02 -10.02 -2.76
CA LEU A 208 4.45 -9.79 -2.54
C LEU A 208 4.82 -8.40 -3.04
N LYS A 209 5.41 -7.59 -2.15
CA LYS A 209 5.94 -6.27 -2.51
C LYS A 209 7.41 -6.39 -2.93
N CYS A 210 7.76 -5.77 -4.05
CA CYS A 210 9.14 -5.61 -4.51
C CYS A 210 9.42 -4.11 -4.60
N HIS A 211 10.34 -3.62 -3.81
CA HIS A 211 10.72 -2.20 -3.80
C HIS A 211 11.91 -1.96 -4.74
N VAL A 212 11.93 -0.80 -5.40
CA VAL A 212 13.11 -0.29 -6.12
C VAL A 212 14.21 0.03 -5.11
N THR A 213 13.85 0.76 -4.03
CA THR A 213 14.73 1.01 -2.89
C THR A 213 14.10 0.37 -1.65
N PRO A 214 14.83 -0.44 -0.87
CA PRO A 214 14.29 -1.04 0.33
C PRO A 214 13.68 -0.01 1.29
N ARG A 215 12.51 -0.31 1.84
CA ARG A 215 11.78 0.51 2.82
C ARG A 215 11.37 -0.31 4.03
N ALA A 216 11.39 0.33 5.19
CA ALA A 216 10.91 -0.25 6.44
C ALA A 216 9.96 0.74 7.16
N ASP A 217 8.94 0.18 7.81
CA ASP A 217 8.18 0.88 8.83
C ASP A 217 8.92 0.72 10.15
N VAL A 218 9.22 1.84 10.82
CA VAL A 218 9.98 1.86 12.06
C VAL A 218 9.23 2.62 13.16
N VAL A 219 9.43 2.20 14.40
CA VAL A 219 9.00 2.96 15.56
C VAL A 219 9.87 4.20 15.69
N VAL A 220 9.26 5.36 15.87
CA VAL A 220 9.99 6.60 16.17
C VAL A 220 10.29 6.62 17.67
N GLY A 221 11.51 6.28 18.04
CA GLY A 221 11.93 6.21 19.46
C GLY A 221 12.64 7.44 19.96
N GLY A 222 13.06 8.34 19.08
CA GLY A 222 13.71 9.60 19.45
C GLY A 222 14.11 10.43 18.24
N LEU A 223 14.55 11.65 18.52
CA LEU A 223 15.09 12.59 17.53
C LEU A 223 16.38 13.21 18.06
N VAL A 224 17.30 13.50 17.15
CA VAL A 224 18.39 14.46 17.42
C VAL A 224 17.99 15.79 16.78
N ILE A 225 17.91 16.82 17.58
CA ILE A 225 17.39 18.14 17.19
C ILE A 225 18.55 19.11 17.11
N ASP A 226 18.51 19.95 16.10
CA ASP A 226 19.40 21.10 15.90
C ASP A 226 18.58 22.37 16.16
N ASP A 227 19.10 23.28 16.98
CA ASP A 227 18.38 24.49 17.40
C ASP A 227 17.92 25.39 16.25
N HIS A 228 18.56 25.26 15.07
CA HIS A 228 18.29 26.12 13.90
C HIS A 228 17.53 25.41 12.77
N ARG A 229 17.51 24.06 12.77
CA ARG A 229 16.99 23.27 11.64
C ARG A 229 15.94 22.22 12.03
N GLY A 230 15.62 22.13 13.32
CA GLY A 230 14.71 21.11 13.85
C GLY A 230 15.35 19.70 13.85
N ALA A 231 14.57 18.66 13.66
CA ALA A 231 15.07 17.30 13.67
C ALA A 231 16.03 17.03 12.50
N ARG A 232 17.22 16.52 12.79
CA ARG A 232 18.22 16.11 11.79
C ARG A 232 18.41 14.60 11.69
N THR A 233 18.06 13.89 12.76
CA THR A 233 18.19 12.44 12.85
C THR A 233 16.98 11.86 13.58
N LEU A 234 16.46 10.77 13.06
CA LEU A 234 15.40 9.98 13.69
C LEU A 234 16.01 8.66 14.20
N LEU A 235 15.74 8.34 15.46
CA LEU A 235 16.13 7.08 16.07
C LEU A 235 15.08 6.02 15.73
N CYS A 236 15.47 5.02 14.95
CA CYS A 236 14.60 3.96 14.44
C CYS A 236 14.52 2.79 15.42
N GLY A 237 13.32 2.26 15.62
CA GLY A 237 13.08 1.04 16.37
C GLY A 237 12.39 -0.03 15.54
N LEU A 238 12.75 -1.28 15.74
CA LEU A 238 12.02 -2.43 15.23
C LEU A 238 11.55 -3.29 16.42
N ARG A 239 10.35 -3.86 16.31
CA ARG A 239 9.82 -4.77 17.33
C ARG A 239 10.38 -6.17 17.16
N GLY A 240 10.93 -6.70 18.24
CA GLY A 240 11.30 -8.11 18.37
C GLY A 240 10.07 -9.03 18.49
N GLU A 241 10.32 -10.33 18.49
CA GLU A 241 9.27 -11.35 18.69
C GLU A 241 8.64 -11.27 20.08
N ASP A 242 9.42 -10.89 21.09
CA ASP A 242 8.98 -10.65 22.48
C ASP A 242 8.20 -9.34 22.65
N GLY A 243 8.05 -8.55 21.57
CA GLY A 243 7.37 -7.26 21.58
C GLY A 243 8.23 -6.09 22.06
N ALA A 244 9.48 -6.33 22.50
CA ALA A 244 10.41 -5.27 22.84
C ALA A 244 10.80 -4.44 21.61
N ILE A 245 11.06 -3.15 21.81
CA ILE A 245 11.53 -2.28 20.72
C ILE A 245 13.06 -2.26 20.78
N VAL A 246 13.70 -2.78 19.74
CA VAL A 246 15.14 -2.80 19.59
C VAL A 246 15.57 -1.62 18.74
N PHE A 247 16.64 -0.92 19.15
CA PHE A 247 17.23 0.13 18.32
C PHE A 247 17.71 -0.46 16.98
N ALA A 248 17.30 0.15 15.89
CA ALA A 248 17.58 -0.33 14.54
C ALA A 248 18.35 0.70 13.70
N GLY A 249 19.06 1.61 14.36
CA GLY A 249 19.91 2.61 13.71
C GLY A 249 19.26 3.99 13.60
N ASP A 250 20.02 4.89 13.02
CA ASP A 250 19.66 6.29 12.80
C ASP A 250 19.19 6.49 11.35
N ALA A 251 18.12 7.26 11.16
CA ALA A 251 17.73 7.72 9.85
C ALA A 251 17.99 9.23 9.69
N TYR A 252 18.64 9.60 8.60
CA TYR A 252 18.82 11.00 8.21
C TYR A 252 17.48 11.66 7.95
N VAL A 253 17.24 12.81 8.53
CA VAL A 253 16.04 13.64 8.28
C VAL A 253 16.40 14.74 7.29
N PRO A 254 15.74 14.79 6.11
CA PRO A 254 15.96 15.88 5.16
C PRO A 254 15.66 17.25 5.78
N PRO A 255 16.48 18.30 5.55
CA PRO A 255 16.34 19.60 6.19
C PRO A 255 14.95 20.23 6.05
N PHE A 256 14.28 20.05 4.92
CA PHE A 256 12.93 20.58 4.68
C PHE A 256 11.83 19.89 5.49
N LEU A 257 12.11 18.72 6.10
CA LEU A 257 11.22 18.00 7.00
C LEU A 257 11.57 18.20 8.48
N GLY A 258 12.75 18.74 8.80
CA GLY A 258 13.27 18.79 10.17
C GLY A 258 12.38 19.57 11.13
N GLU A 259 12.00 20.82 10.80
CA GLU A 259 11.12 21.64 11.61
C GLU A 259 9.71 21.03 11.74
N TRP A 260 9.19 20.50 10.62
CA TRP A 260 7.88 19.84 10.63
C TRP A 260 7.87 18.61 11.55
N LEU A 261 8.90 17.77 11.48
CA LEU A 261 9.00 16.56 12.29
C LEU A 261 9.16 16.89 13.77
N ASP A 262 9.95 17.92 14.11
CA ASP A 262 10.10 18.40 15.47
C ASP A 262 8.75 18.84 16.05
N VAL A 263 8.01 19.68 15.34
CA VAL A 263 6.67 20.13 15.75
C VAL A 263 5.69 18.96 15.85
N ALA A 264 5.66 18.06 14.87
CA ALA A 264 4.74 16.93 14.84
C ALA A 264 4.95 15.93 16.00
N THR A 265 6.18 15.87 16.53
CA THR A 265 6.56 14.93 17.59
C THR A 265 6.63 15.54 18.99
N HIS A 266 6.51 16.86 19.12
CA HIS A 266 6.71 17.58 20.38
C HIS A 266 5.87 17.02 21.54
N GLY A 267 4.60 16.69 21.29
CA GLY A 267 3.68 16.13 22.29
C GLY A 267 4.01 14.70 22.75
N PHE A 268 5.00 14.05 22.15
CA PHE A 268 5.40 12.66 22.42
C PHE A 268 6.72 12.55 23.18
N ALA A 269 7.31 13.65 23.65
CA ALA A 269 8.56 13.64 24.42
C ALA A 269 8.49 12.68 25.61
N ALA A 270 9.59 12.02 25.91
CA ALA A 270 9.76 11.08 27.02
C ALA A 270 11.07 11.30 27.75
N ASP A 271 11.08 11.03 29.07
CA ASP A 271 12.27 11.17 29.92
C ASP A 271 13.26 10.01 29.76
N ALA A 272 12.79 8.88 29.22
CA ALA A 272 13.58 7.67 29.03
C ALA A 272 13.45 7.09 27.63
N SER A 273 14.48 6.33 27.24
CA SER A 273 14.47 5.55 25.99
C SER A 273 13.40 4.46 26.01
N CYS A 274 12.72 4.28 24.87
CA CYS A 274 11.81 3.15 24.66
C CYS A 274 12.55 1.88 24.12
N PHE A 275 13.84 1.99 23.81
CA PHE A 275 14.60 0.88 23.27
C PHE A 275 15.10 -0.08 24.37
N ALA A 276 14.96 -1.36 24.11
CA ALA A 276 15.49 -2.41 24.99
C ALA A 276 17.03 -2.44 25.04
N THR A 277 17.68 -1.94 23.98
CA THR A 277 19.13 -1.78 23.89
C THR A 277 19.54 -0.35 24.24
N PRO A 278 20.68 -0.15 24.94
CA PRO A 278 21.19 1.19 25.20
C PRO A 278 21.46 1.98 23.92
N VAL A 279 21.08 3.24 23.92
CA VAL A 279 21.38 4.18 22.82
C VAL A 279 22.37 5.22 23.34
N ALA A 280 23.39 5.54 22.56
CA ALA A 280 24.37 6.55 22.91
C ALA A 280 23.70 7.92 23.08
N VAL A 281 23.94 8.54 24.27
CA VAL A 281 23.49 9.92 24.54
C VAL A 281 24.36 10.87 23.73
N ARG A 282 23.70 11.86 23.08
CA ARG A 282 24.34 12.88 22.25
C ARG A 282 23.58 14.20 22.35
N ASP A 283 24.24 15.30 22.01
CA ASP A 283 23.66 16.63 22.09
C ASP A 283 22.41 16.75 21.21
N GLY A 284 21.36 17.36 21.74
CA GLY A 284 20.07 17.53 21.08
C GLY A 284 19.21 16.26 21.03
N LEU A 285 19.61 15.18 21.73
CA LEU A 285 18.81 13.95 21.79
C LEU A 285 17.56 14.18 22.65
N ARG A 286 16.39 13.90 22.05
CA ARG A 286 15.10 13.86 22.72
C ARG A 286 14.46 12.48 22.47
N PHE A 287 14.23 11.71 23.53
CA PHE A 287 13.47 10.47 23.45
C PHE A 287 11.98 10.75 23.25
N LEU A 288 11.31 9.80 22.61
CA LEU A 288 9.88 9.86 22.32
C LEU A 288 9.17 8.61 22.82
N ARG A 289 7.94 8.80 23.32
CA ARG A 289 7.05 7.68 23.62
C ARG A 289 6.74 6.94 22.30
N PRO A 290 6.80 5.59 22.28
CA PRO A 290 6.60 4.79 21.07
C PRO A 290 5.12 4.80 20.65
N ARG A 291 4.71 5.84 19.95
CA ARG A 291 3.35 6.07 19.45
C ARG A 291 3.31 6.34 17.96
N LEU A 292 4.46 6.65 17.37
CA LEU A 292 4.57 7.07 15.99
C LEU A 292 5.33 6.02 15.19
N VAL A 293 4.89 5.82 13.96
CA VAL A 293 5.55 4.98 12.95
C VAL A 293 6.06 5.88 11.84
N ALA A 294 7.30 5.67 11.42
CA ALA A 294 7.89 6.35 10.28
C ALA A 294 8.22 5.37 9.16
N ILE A 295 8.16 5.88 7.93
CA ILE A 295 8.70 5.19 6.75
C ILE A 295 10.15 5.65 6.59
N VAL A 296 11.07 4.70 6.47
CA VAL A 296 12.48 4.95 6.14
C VAL A 296 12.89 4.15 4.91
N GLU A 297 13.64 4.79 4.02
CA GLU A 297 14.42 4.10 2.97
C GLU A 297 15.77 3.73 3.54
N HIS A 298 16.33 2.61 3.09
CA HIS A 298 17.62 2.13 3.59
C HIS A 298 18.36 1.27 2.55
N ALA A 299 19.69 1.13 2.70
CA ALA A 299 20.50 0.30 1.80
C ALA A 299 20.52 -1.19 2.19
N GLY A 300 19.89 -1.56 3.29
CA GLY A 300 19.85 -2.92 3.81
C GLY A 300 19.92 -2.96 5.33
N LEU A 301 19.98 -4.15 5.89
CA LEU A 301 20.19 -4.41 7.31
C LEU A 301 21.59 -5.01 7.51
N GLU A 302 22.36 -4.45 8.42
CA GLU A 302 23.66 -4.96 8.83
C GLU A 302 23.72 -4.97 10.35
N ASN A 303 24.06 -6.12 10.95
CA ASN A 303 24.11 -6.31 12.41
C ASN A 303 22.81 -5.90 13.14
N GLY A 304 21.66 -5.96 12.47
CA GLY A 304 20.37 -5.58 13.04
C GLY A 304 20.01 -4.10 12.85
N GLU A 305 20.89 -3.27 12.31
CA GLU A 305 20.66 -1.86 12.04
C GLU A 305 20.45 -1.57 10.56
N LEU A 306 19.60 -0.58 10.27
CA LEU A 306 19.31 -0.07 8.93
C LEU A 306 20.50 0.77 8.44
N ARG A 307 21.07 0.41 7.29
CA ARG A 307 22.17 1.15 6.67
C ARG A 307 21.67 2.31 5.83
N ASP A 308 22.36 3.44 5.92
CA ASP A 308 22.09 4.64 5.13
C ASP A 308 20.60 5.04 5.16
N ALA A 309 19.98 4.87 6.34
CA ALA A 309 18.54 5.07 6.47
C ALA A 309 18.17 6.54 6.33
N ARG A 310 17.08 6.81 5.60
CA ARG A 310 16.58 8.13 5.31
C ARG A 310 15.09 8.22 5.61
N PHE A 311 14.71 9.16 6.43
CA PHE A 311 13.31 9.45 6.76
C PHE A 311 12.54 9.93 5.52
N ARG A 312 11.35 9.35 5.29
CA ARG A 312 10.44 9.72 4.20
C ARG A 312 9.17 10.38 4.71
N GLY A 313 8.66 9.97 5.85
CA GLY A 313 7.45 10.54 6.43
C GLY A 313 6.94 9.76 7.63
N LEU A 314 6.00 10.33 8.38
CA LEU A 314 5.26 9.61 9.42
C LEU A 314 4.09 8.87 8.78
N ARG A 315 3.86 7.63 9.21
CA ARG A 315 2.67 6.89 8.83
C ARG A 315 1.47 7.35 9.65
N LEU A 316 0.47 7.88 8.99
CA LEU A 316 -0.78 8.32 9.63
C LEU A 316 -1.65 7.14 10.07
N ASP A 317 -1.58 6.02 9.36
CA ASP A 317 -2.24 4.75 9.64
C ASP A 317 -1.29 3.73 10.29
N GLY A 318 -0.17 4.19 10.89
CA GLY A 318 0.89 3.35 11.42
C GLY A 318 0.44 2.53 12.62
N ASN A 319 0.70 1.21 12.58
CA ASN A 319 0.60 0.32 13.74
C ASN A 319 2.00 -0.13 14.15
N LEU A 320 2.33 0.01 15.44
CA LEU A 320 3.63 -0.41 15.98
C LEU A 320 3.92 -1.89 15.75
N ASP A 321 2.87 -2.73 15.66
CA ASP A 321 3.02 -4.15 15.38
C ASP A 321 3.55 -4.45 13.97
N ASP A 322 3.48 -3.48 13.06
CA ASP A 322 4.02 -3.59 11.70
C ASP A 322 5.50 -3.22 11.62
N CYS A 323 6.04 -2.56 12.66
CA CYS A 323 7.45 -2.17 12.72
C CYS A 323 8.32 -3.38 13.10
N ARG A 324 8.31 -4.41 12.27
CA ARG A 324 9.07 -5.65 12.46
C ARG A 324 10.05 -5.83 11.32
N ARG A 325 11.10 -6.60 11.58
CA ARG A 325 11.97 -7.06 10.51
C ARG A 325 11.16 -7.93 9.56
N ASP A 326 11.02 -7.47 8.31
CA ASP A 326 10.44 -8.30 7.25
C ASP A 326 11.44 -9.40 6.88
N GLU A 327 11.00 -10.67 6.97
CA GLU A 327 11.74 -11.80 6.39
C GLU A 327 11.33 -11.95 4.93
N PRO A 328 12.25 -11.68 3.98
CA PRO A 328 11.92 -11.75 2.56
C PRO A 328 11.58 -13.18 2.14
N VAL A 329 10.52 -13.29 1.33
CA VAL A 329 10.11 -14.54 0.69
C VAL A 329 10.95 -14.75 -0.57
N GLU A 330 11.52 -15.94 -0.72
CA GLU A 330 12.13 -16.36 -1.98
C GLU A 330 11.05 -16.94 -2.87
N VAL A 331 11.02 -16.50 -4.14
CA VAL A 331 10.10 -17.01 -5.15
C VAL A 331 10.94 -17.43 -6.37
N PRO A 332 10.69 -18.61 -6.93
CA PRO A 332 11.30 -19.00 -8.20
C PRO A 332 10.95 -17.99 -9.30
N SER A 333 11.95 -17.59 -10.09
CA SER A 333 11.76 -16.73 -11.25
C SER A 333 11.93 -17.54 -12.53
N TYR A 334 11.04 -17.30 -13.49
CA TYR A 334 11.09 -17.89 -14.81
C TYR A 334 11.75 -16.92 -15.80
N PRO A 335 12.24 -17.38 -16.94
CA PRO A 335 12.71 -16.48 -18.00
C PRO A 335 11.57 -15.52 -18.42
N PRO A 336 11.87 -14.25 -18.74
CA PRO A 336 10.86 -13.31 -19.20
C PRO A 336 10.26 -13.77 -20.54
N HIS A 337 8.95 -13.53 -20.71
CA HIS A 337 8.21 -14.02 -21.88
C HIS A 337 8.54 -13.25 -23.16
N THR A 338 8.87 -11.96 -23.07
CA THR A 338 9.24 -11.15 -24.26
C THR A 338 9.96 -9.87 -23.89
N ALA A 339 10.87 -9.42 -24.79
CA ALA A 339 11.30 -8.01 -24.86
C ALA A 339 10.14 -7.20 -25.48
N SER A 340 9.23 -6.65 -24.65
CA SER A 340 8.10 -5.84 -25.13
C SER A 340 8.08 -4.49 -24.44
N ASP A 341 7.50 -3.48 -25.09
CA ASP A 341 7.23 -2.16 -24.48
C ASP A 341 6.02 -2.17 -23.54
N ARG A 342 5.39 -3.34 -23.34
CA ARG A 342 4.20 -3.48 -22.51
C ARG A 342 4.39 -2.96 -21.06
N PRO A 343 5.53 -3.23 -20.38
CA PRO A 343 5.78 -2.64 -19.06
C PRO A 343 5.70 -1.10 -19.04
N ARG A 344 6.25 -0.43 -20.08
CA ARG A 344 6.19 1.04 -20.19
C ARG A 344 4.78 1.55 -20.39
N LEU A 345 4.00 0.88 -21.25
CA LEU A 345 2.60 1.23 -21.52
C LEU A 345 1.76 1.06 -20.24
N ILE A 346 1.95 -0.01 -19.49
CA ILE A 346 1.25 -0.23 -18.20
C ILE A 346 1.56 0.90 -17.22
N VAL A 347 2.83 1.30 -17.07
CA VAL A 347 3.20 2.43 -16.20
C VAL A 347 2.50 3.72 -16.66
N LEU A 348 2.58 4.05 -17.94
CA LEU A 348 1.99 5.28 -18.49
C LEU A 348 0.47 5.31 -18.35
N ASN A 349 -0.20 4.18 -18.66
CA ASN A 349 -1.67 4.07 -18.59
C ASN A 349 -2.19 4.04 -17.15
N SER A 350 -1.40 3.51 -16.22
CA SER A 350 -1.81 3.43 -14.80
C SER A 350 -1.66 4.76 -14.08
N LEU A 351 -0.73 5.63 -14.51
CA LEU A 351 -0.57 6.93 -13.86
C LEU A 351 -1.82 7.79 -14.14
N PRO A 352 -2.43 8.37 -13.10
CA PRO A 352 -3.67 9.11 -13.22
C PRO A 352 -3.54 10.42 -14.01
N PHE A 353 -2.31 10.78 -14.39
CA PHE A 353 -1.99 11.94 -15.23
C PHE A 353 -0.86 11.57 -16.19
N PRO A 354 -0.95 11.99 -17.47
CA PRO A 354 0.12 11.72 -18.42
C PRO A 354 1.45 12.31 -17.94
N VAL A 355 2.48 11.49 -17.99
CA VAL A 355 3.88 11.93 -17.79
C VAL A 355 4.26 12.69 -19.08
N SER A 356 4.44 14.01 -18.97
CA SER A 356 4.92 14.85 -20.07
C SER A 356 6.42 14.73 -20.23
#